data_c47b5533c93d84d93983de6bf350ac14
#
_entry.id   c47b5533c93d84d93983de6bf350ac14
#
_cell.length_a   1.000
_cell.length_b   1.000
_cell.length_c   1.000
_cell.angle_alpha   90.00
_cell.angle_beta   90.00
_cell.angle_gamma   90.00
#
_symmetry.space_group_name_H-M   'P 1'
#
loop_
_entity.id
_entity.type
_entity.pdbx_description
1 polymer ?
#
loop_
_entity_poly.entity_id
_entity_poly.type
_entity_poly.pdbx_seq_one_letter_code
_entity_poly.pdbx_strand_id
1 'polypeptide(L)'
;AGDINDEKVLKKIEDFKPEIIFHQAAISDTTVFDQTKVLQTNLNTFKDFIELSIDLNAKLIYASSASVYGDAKSPQTVGKDEEPKNPYAFSKLMMDKLAKKYYDKAHLVGLRYFNVYGKGEFYKNKTASMVLQFGHQILAGKNPRLFEGSDQIYRDFTYIKDVISANLIALDSKCGVYNVGSGKARTFQDIVDILQKELKTDLPCEYIPNPYVKSYQFHTEAKLDQTWDYQPKFSLEEGIKDYLDEIKRLFEKEVNA
;
A
#
# COMPACT_ATOMS: atom_id res chain seq x y z
N ALA A 1 12.10 5.16 -18.28
CA ALA A 1 11.93 5.50 -16.87
C ALA A 1 12.24 6.97 -16.66
N GLY A 2 11.56 7.64 -15.71
CA GLY A 2 11.76 9.07 -15.42
C GLY A 2 10.96 9.48 -14.19
N ASP A 3 11.15 10.72 -13.74
CA ASP A 3 10.40 11.31 -12.64
C ASP A 3 9.03 11.77 -13.15
N ILE A 4 7.97 11.47 -12.42
CA ILE A 4 6.60 11.90 -12.76
C ILE A 4 6.39 13.42 -12.69
N ASN A 5 7.28 14.14 -12.00
CA ASN A 5 7.26 15.60 -11.94
C ASN A 5 7.98 16.26 -13.18
N ASP A 6 8.56 15.48 -14.07
CA ASP A 6 9.25 16.00 -15.26
C ASP A 6 8.28 16.10 -16.43
N GLU A 7 8.04 17.31 -16.94
CA GLU A 7 7.19 17.57 -18.11
C GLU A 7 7.59 16.73 -19.34
N LYS A 8 8.89 16.42 -19.48
CA LYS A 8 9.37 15.54 -20.58
C LYS A 8 8.85 14.10 -20.43
N VAL A 9 8.60 13.65 -19.19
CA VAL A 9 8.03 12.32 -18.95
C VAL A 9 6.55 12.33 -19.28
N LEU A 10 5.81 13.37 -18.88
CA LEU A 10 4.40 13.55 -19.25
C LEU A 10 4.25 13.60 -20.77
N LYS A 11 5.10 14.39 -21.47
CA LYS A 11 5.09 14.44 -22.94
C LYS A 11 5.34 13.09 -23.60
N LYS A 12 6.25 12.27 -23.08
CA LYS A 12 6.49 10.90 -23.57
C LYS A 12 5.27 10.00 -23.40
N ILE A 13 4.53 10.15 -22.28
CA ILE A 13 3.30 9.39 -22.04
C ILE A 13 2.21 9.84 -23.02
N GLU A 14 2.07 11.14 -23.24
CA GLU A 14 1.15 11.71 -24.22
C GLU A 14 1.43 11.19 -25.64
N ASP A 15 2.70 11.22 -26.07
CA ASP A 15 3.15 10.73 -27.38
C ASP A 15 2.93 9.21 -27.53
N PHE A 16 3.04 8.43 -26.44
CA PHE A 16 2.78 7.00 -26.42
C PHE A 16 1.29 6.65 -26.55
N LYS A 17 0.39 7.57 -26.15
CA LYS A 17 -1.08 7.43 -26.21
C LYS A 17 -1.60 6.15 -25.53
N PRO A 18 -1.34 5.93 -24.25
CA PRO A 18 -1.83 4.74 -23.55
C PRO A 18 -3.36 4.75 -23.45
N GLU A 19 -3.97 3.58 -23.55
CA GLU A 19 -5.41 3.38 -23.23
C GLU A 19 -5.66 3.23 -21.73
N ILE A 20 -4.62 2.84 -20.97
CA ILE A 20 -4.69 2.59 -19.52
C ILE A 20 -3.46 3.18 -18.86
N ILE A 21 -3.69 3.89 -17.76
CA ILE A 21 -2.63 4.44 -16.91
C ILE A 21 -2.80 3.87 -15.49
N PHE A 22 -1.79 3.14 -15.00
CA PHE A 22 -1.69 2.75 -13.59
C PHE A 22 -0.78 3.73 -12.87
N HIS A 23 -1.36 4.74 -12.22
CA HIS A 23 -0.62 5.76 -11.46
C HIS A 23 -0.30 5.28 -10.05
N GLN A 24 0.83 4.60 -9.90
CA GLN A 24 1.29 4.01 -8.63
C GLN A 24 2.41 4.83 -7.97
N ALA A 25 3.05 5.72 -8.72
CA ALA A 25 4.17 6.53 -8.24
C ALA A 25 3.71 7.61 -7.25
N ALA A 26 4.41 7.71 -6.12
CA ALA A 26 4.18 8.73 -5.11
C ALA A 26 5.35 8.78 -4.12
N ILE A 27 5.47 9.88 -3.36
CA ILE A 27 6.18 9.87 -2.08
C ILE A 27 5.29 9.10 -1.11
N SER A 28 5.67 7.87 -0.74
CA SER A 28 4.87 6.96 0.10
C SER A 28 5.38 6.82 1.54
N ASP A 29 6.51 7.45 1.86
CA ASP A 29 7.07 7.44 3.20
C ASP A 29 6.26 8.38 4.11
N THR A 30 5.58 7.80 5.10
CA THR A 30 4.73 8.51 6.06
C THR A 30 5.51 9.37 7.05
N THR A 31 6.84 9.24 7.09
CA THR A 31 7.75 10.04 7.95
C THR A 31 8.27 11.30 7.26
N VAL A 32 7.93 11.52 5.99
CA VAL A 32 8.23 12.77 5.28
C VAL A 32 7.21 13.84 5.66
N PHE A 33 7.65 14.81 6.46
CA PHE A 33 6.80 15.91 6.95
C PHE A 33 6.86 17.18 6.08
N ASP A 34 7.66 17.21 5.02
CA ASP A 34 7.64 18.30 4.03
C ASP A 34 6.34 18.23 3.22
N GLN A 35 5.32 18.92 3.74
CA GLN A 35 3.98 18.94 3.14
C GLN A 35 4.00 19.52 1.72
N THR A 36 4.78 20.55 1.46
CA THR A 36 4.86 21.18 0.14
C THR A 36 5.37 20.17 -0.89
N LYS A 37 6.48 19.52 -0.60
CA LYS A 37 7.06 18.48 -1.47
C LYS A 37 6.10 17.33 -1.70
N VAL A 38 5.46 16.83 -0.64
CA VAL A 38 4.51 15.71 -0.75
C VAL A 38 3.30 16.09 -1.60
N LEU A 39 2.69 17.26 -1.39
CA LEU A 39 1.54 17.71 -2.16
C LEU A 39 1.90 18.00 -3.62
N GLN A 40 3.04 18.62 -3.87
CA GLN A 40 3.51 18.88 -5.23
C GLN A 40 3.66 17.57 -6.00
N THR A 41 4.35 16.57 -5.44
CA THR A 41 4.59 15.29 -6.11
C THR A 41 3.34 14.42 -6.19
N ASN A 42 2.56 14.31 -5.10
CA ASN A 42 1.45 13.36 -5.08
C ASN A 42 0.16 13.93 -5.65
N LEU A 43 -0.17 15.20 -5.35
CA LEU A 43 -1.47 15.78 -5.70
C LEU A 43 -1.42 16.61 -6.99
N ASN A 44 -0.44 17.51 -7.13
CA ASN A 44 -0.38 18.37 -8.31
C ASN A 44 -0.09 17.55 -9.57
N THR A 45 0.93 16.69 -9.51
CA THR A 45 1.22 15.77 -10.62
C THR A 45 0.03 14.84 -10.94
N PHE A 46 -0.71 14.39 -9.94
CA PHE A 46 -1.91 13.59 -10.17
C PHE A 46 -2.99 14.34 -10.96
N LYS A 47 -3.12 15.66 -10.76
CA LYS A 47 -3.99 16.49 -11.57
C LYS A 47 -3.59 16.45 -13.04
N ASP A 48 -2.30 16.54 -13.34
CA ASP A 48 -1.79 16.47 -14.70
C ASP A 48 -2.12 15.11 -15.35
N PHE A 49 -2.03 14.00 -14.57
CA PHE A 49 -2.46 12.67 -15.04
C PHE A 49 -3.97 12.56 -15.28
N ILE A 50 -4.81 13.24 -14.49
CA ILE A 50 -6.26 13.30 -14.77
C ILE A 50 -6.49 14.03 -16.11
N GLU A 51 -5.90 15.19 -16.31
CA GLU A 51 -6.03 15.98 -17.54
C GLU A 51 -5.55 15.16 -18.75
N LEU A 52 -4.39 14.54 -18.65
CA LEU A 52 -3.86 13.64 -19.69
C LEU A 52 -4.80 12.45 -19.97
N SER A 53 -5.42 11.85 -18.94
CA SER A 53 -6.35 10.74 -19.14
C SER A 53 -7.63 11.18 -19.86
N ILE A 54 -8.09 12.42 -19.65
CA ILE A 54 -9.22 13.00 -20.37
C ILE A 54 -8.85 13.21 -21.85
N ASP A 55 -7.71 13.85 -22.11
CA ASP A 55 -7.26 14.18 -23.47
C ASP A 55 -7.00 12.93 -24.33
N LEU A 56 -6.52 11.86 -23.70
CA LEU A 56 -6.25 10.57 -24.35
C LEU A 56 -7.46 9.62 -24.36
N ASN A 57 -8.55 9.93 -23.66
CA ASN A 57 -9.64 9.02 -23.37
C ASN A 57 -9.15 7.70 -22.72
N ALA A 58 -8.16 7.80 -21.83
CA ALA A 58 -7.52 6.68 -21.15
C ALA A 58 -8.18 6.40 -19.79
N LYS A 59 -8.22 5.13 -19.39
CA LYS A 59 -8.59 4.73 -18.01
C LYS A 59 -7.44 5.04 -17.07
N LEU A 60 -7.71 5.72 -15.93
CA LEU A 60 -6.72 6.03 -14.90
C LEU A 60 -7.05 5.31 -13.60
N ILE A 61 -6.24 4.32 -13.26
CA ILE A 61 -6.31 3.60 -11.99
C ILE A 61 -5.18 4.12 -11.10
N TYR A 62 -5.50 4.63 -9.91
CA TYR A 62 -4.50 5.26 -9.06
C TYR A 62 -4.41 4.68 -7.65
N ALA A 63 -3.19 4.67 -7.10
CA ALA A 63 -2.92 4.28 -5.74
C ALA A 63 -3.39 5.36 -4.76
N SER A 64 -4.47 5.08 -4.03
CA SER A 64 -4.82 5.72 -2.78
C SER A 64 -4.28 4.91 -1.60
N SER A 65 -4.71 5.14 -0.36
CA SER A 65 -4.14 4.49 0.82
C SER A 65 -5.11 4.42 1.98
N ALA A 66 -5.05 3.33 2.75
CA ALA A 66 -5.76 3.21 4.03
C ALA A 66 -5.26 4.20 5.11
N SER A 67 -4.10 4.82 4.91
CA SER A 67 -3.61 5.88 5.82
C SER A 67 -4.54 7.08 5.94
N VAL A 68 -5.46 7.28 4.95
CA VAL A 68 -6.46 8.35 4.96
C VAL A 68 -7.45 8.24 6.13
N TYR A 69 -7.61 7.04 6.68
CA TYR A 69 -8.56 6.80 7.76
C TYR A 69 -8.09 7.28 9.14
N GLY A 70 -6.76 7.46 9.35
CA GLY A 70 -6.24 7.87 10.65
C GLY A 70 -6.70 6.92 11.77
N ASP A 71 -7.41 7.45 12.76
CA ASP A 71 -7.96 6.69 13.91
C ASP A 71 -9.42 6.24 13.73
N ALA A 72 -9.94 6.28 12.50
CA ALA A 72 -11.30 5.80 12.24
C ALA A 72 -11.50 4.36 12.75
N LYS A 73 -12.68 4.10 13.30
CA LYS A 73 -13.01 2.75 13.81
C LYS A 73 -12.97 1.72 12.69
N SER A 74 -12.44 0.54 13.01
CA SER A 74 -12.47 -0.63 12.13
C SER A 74 -13.85 -1.33 12.17
N PRO A 75 -14.29 -1.95 11.05
CA PRO A 75 -13.65 -1.87 9.74
C PRO A 75 -13.87 -0.53 9.04
N GLN A 76 -12.82 0.00 8.41
CA GLN A 76 -12.86 1.30 7.75
C GLN A 76 -13.67 1.27 6.47
N THR A 77 -14.50 2.30 6.30
CA THR A 77 -15.43 2.45 5.16
C THR A 77 -15.07 3.69 4.36
N VAL A 78 -15.05 3.58 3.03
CA VAL A 78 -14.80 4.73 2.13
C VAL A 78 -15.83 5.83 2.36
N GLY A 79 -15.35 7.07 2.45
CA GLY A 79 -16.21 8.25 2.65
C GLY A 79 -16.69 8.47 4.09
N LYS A 80 -16.16 7.69 5.06
CA LYS A 80 -16.57 7.76 6.44
C LYS A 80 -15.38 7.92 7.38
N ASP A 81 -15.46 8.88 8.31
CA ASP A 81 -14.49 9.11 9.40
C ASP A 81 -13.03 9.22 8.92
N GLU A 82 -12.80 9.85 7.75
CA GLU A 82 -11.48 10.01 7.14
C GLU A 82 -10.72 11.14 7.80
N GLU A 83 -9.67 10.82 8.56
CA GLU A 83 -8.87 11.77 9.33
C GLU A 83 -7.35 11.53 9.13
N PRO A 84 -6.76 12.01 8.02
CA PRO A 84 -5.35 11.78 7.71
C PRO A 84 -4.43 12.44 8.73
N LYS A 85 -3.44 11.70 9.25
CA LYS A 85 -2.54 12.14 10.33
C LYS A 85 -1.18 12.69 9.86
N ASN A 86 -0.87 12.60 8.58
CA ASN A 86 0.41 13.04 8.03
C ASN A 86 0.23 13.57 6.60
N PRO A 87 1.24 14.29 6.03
CA PRO A 87 1.15 14.85 4.68
C PRO A 87 0.87 13.82 3.59
N TYR A 88 1.45 12.62 3.70
CA TYR A 88 1.19 11.53 2.75
C TYR A 88 -0.30 11.14 2.75
N ALA A 89 -0.85 10.81 3.92
CA ALA A 89 -2.26 10.44 4.06
C ALA A 89 -3.19 11.55 3.56
N PHE A 90 -2.88 12.81 3.90
CA PHE A 90 -3.62 13.96 3.42
C PHE A 90 -3.56 14.09 1.89
N SER A 91 -2.38 13.91 1.28
CA SER A 91 -2.26 13.95 -0.18
C SER A 91 -3.13 12.90 -0.86
N LYS A 92 -3.18 11.66 -0.33
CA LYS A 92 -4.01 10.57 -0.87
C LYS A 92 -5.51 10.86 -0.73
N LEU A 93 -5.95 11.41 0.40
CA LEU A 93 -7.34 11.84 0.57
C LEU A 93 -7.71 12.96 -0.42
N MET A 94 -6.79 13.92 -0.64
CA MET A 94 -7.03 15.00 -1.60
C MET A 94 -7.05 14.51 -3.05
N MET A 95 -6.25 13.48 -3.40
CA MET A 95 -6.35 12.79 -4.71
C MET A 95 -7.74 12.17 -4.89
N ASP A 96 -8.28 11.46 -3.89
CA ASP A 96 -9.64 10.88 -3.95
C ASP A 96 -10.71 11.96 -4.16
N LYS A 97 -10.63 13.07 -3.41
CA LYS A 97 -11.55 14.21 -3.55
C LYS A 97 -11.40 14.93 -4.89
N LEU A 98 -10.20 15.04 -5.42
CA LEU A 98 -9.95 15.63 -6.74
C LEU A 98 -10.53 14.76 -7.84
N ALA A 99 -10.22 13.45 -7.86
CA ALA A 99 -10.73 12.51 -8.84
C ALA A 99 -12.28 12.55 -8.95
N LYS A 100 -12.96 12.65 -7.80
CA LYS A 100 -14.42 12.71 -7.75
C LYS A 100 -15.01 13.86 -8.61
N LYS A 101 -14.27 14.95 -8.79
CA LYS A 101 -14.73 16.10 -9.60
C LYS A 101 -14.67 15.84 -11.12
N TYR A 102 -14.08 14.73 -11.54
CA TYR A 102 -13.86 14.40 -12.94
C TYR A 102 -14.46 13.05 -13.36
N TYR A 103 -15.29 12.43 -12.51
CA TYR A 103 -15.93 11.14 -12.81
C TYR A 103 -16.88 11.17 -14.01
N ASP A 104 -17.38 12.36 -14.37
CA ASP A 104 -18.19 12.61 -15.55
C ASP A 104 -17.36 12.81 -16.82
N LYS A 105 -16.04 12.93 -16.71
CA LYS A 105 -15.10 13.26 -17.82
C LYS A 105 -14.14 12.16 -18.19
N ALA A 106 -13.78 11.31 -17.22
CA ALA A 106 -12.83 10.23 -17.43
C ALA A 106 -13.14 9.02 -16.51
N HIS A 107 -12.67 7.84 -16.91
CA HIS A 107 -12.72 6.65 -16.08
C HIS A 107 -11.62 6.71 -15.02
N LEU A 108 -11.97 7.06 -13.79
CA LEU A 108 -11.05 7.24 -12.66
C LEU A 108 -11.42 6.30 -11.52
N VAL A 109 -10.49 5.42 -11.13
CA VAL A 109 -10.69 4.50 -10.00
C VAL A 109 -9.52 4.58 -9.03
N GLY A 110 -9.81 4.93 -7.78
CA GLY A 110 -8.86 5.01 -6.68
C GLY A 110 -8.88 3.73 -5.85
N LEU A 111 -7.71 3.18 -5.55
CA LEU A 111 -7.56 1.97 -4.77
C LEU A 111 -6.85 2.30 -3.46
N ARG A 112 -7.57 2.22 -2.33
CA ARG A 112 -7.01 2.40 -0.98
C ARG A 112 -6.35 1.11 -0.54
N TYR A 113 -5.06 1.01 -0.79
CA TYR A 113 -4.28 -0.14 -0.35
C TYR A 113 -4.10 -0.12 1.16
N PHE A 114 -4.33 -1.27 1.78
CA PHE A 114 -3.98 -1.52 3.17
C PHE A 114 -2.51 -1.91 3.28
N ASN A 115 -2.12 -2.77 4.21
CA ASN A 115 -0.70 -3.08 4.41
C ASN A 115 -0.21 -4.11 3.37
N VAL A 116 0.20 -3.62 2.20
CA VAL A 116 0.67 -4.47 1.09
C VAL A 116 2.03 -5.09 1.40
N TYR A 117 2.16 -6.39 1.09
CA TYR A 117 3.42 -7.13 1.14
C TYR A 117 3.55 -8.08 -0.05
N GLY A 118 4.79 -8.46 -0.40
CA GLY A 118 5.04 -9.44 -1.45
C GLY A 118 6.15 -9.06 -2.42
N LYS A 119 6.26 -9.81 -3.49
CA LYS A 119 7.30 -9.63 -4.52
C LYS A 119 7.34 -8.20 -5.05
N GLY A 120 8.55 -7.67 -5.27
CA GLY A 120 8.77 -6.33 -5.81
C GLY A 120 9.06 -5.25 -4.76
N GLU A 121 8.90 -5.54 -3.47
CA GLU A 121 9.13 -4.56 -2.41
C GLU A 121 10.59 -4.38 -1.97
N PHE A 122 11.51 -5.21 -2.46
CA PHE A 122 12.93 -5.16 -2.09
C PHE A 122 13.55 -3.76 -2.22
N TYR A 123 13.21 -3.03 -3.27
CA TYR A 123 13.74 -1.69 -3.53
C TYR A 123 13.24 -0.61 -2.55
N LYS A 124 12.27 -0.94 -1.71
CA LYS A 124 11.76 -0.04 -0.68
C LYS A 124 12.69 0.05 0.54
N ASN A 125 13.69 -0.81 0.65
CA ASN A 125 14.65 -0.84 1.75
C ASN A 125 13.96 -0.79 3.13
N LYS A 126 14.23 0.23 3.93
CA LYS A 126 13.67 0.41 5.28
C LYS A 126 12.14 0.55 5.30
N THR A 127 11.50 0.87 4.18
CA THR A 127 10.04 1.01 4.06
C THR A 127 9.37 -0.24 3.47
N ALA A 128 10.13 -1.32 3.26
CA ALA A 128 9.59 -2.62 2.91
C ALA A 128 8.69 -3.17 4.03
N SER A 129 7.79 -4.09 3.69
CA SER A 129 6.86 -4.66 4.66
C SER A 129 7.56 -5.38 5.81
N MET A 130 6.88 -5.47 6.96
CA MET A 130 7.40 -6.24 8.09
C MET A 130 7.50 -7.73 7.78
N VAL A 131 6.76 -8.25 6.79
CA VAL A 131 6.91 -9.63 6.32
C VAL A 131 8.31 -9.87 5.78
N LEU A 132 8.83 -8.99 4.91
CA LEU A 132 10.19 -9.09 4.40
C LEU A 132 11.22 -8.84 5.51
N GLN A 133 11.04 -7.79 6.32
CA GLN A 133 11.99 -7.42 7.36
C GLN A 133 12.13 -8.50 8.44
N PHE A 134 11.04 -9.07 8.94
CA PHE A 134 11.08 -10.19 9.90
C PHE A 134 11.66 -11.45 9.26
N GLY A 135 11.31 -11.74 7.98
CA GLY A 135 11.91 -12.85 7.24
C GLY A 135 13.42 -12.77 7.19
N HIS A 136 13.98 -11.59 6.88
CA HIS A 136 15.44 -11.39 6.86
C HIS A 136 16.07 -11.45 8.26
N GLN A 137 15.40 -10.94 9.31
CA GLN A 137 15.90 -11.08 10.68
C GLN A 137 15.97 -12.56 11.09
N ILE A 138 14.94 -13.35 10.84
CA ILE A 138 14.87 -14.77 11.19
C ILE A 138 15.92 -15.57 10.39
N LEU A 139 16.06 -15.33 9.08
CA LEU A 139 17.08 -15.99 8.24
C LEU A 139 18.51 -15.65 8.67
N ALA A 140 18.73 -14.46 9.23
CA ALA A 140 19.99 -14.05 9.82
C ALA A 140 20.26 -14.66 11.21
N GLY A 141 19.35 -15.48 11.75
CA GLY A 141 19.43 -16.00 13.12
C GLY A 141 19.24 -14.93 14.20
N LYS A 142 18.65 -13.77 13.85
CA LYS A 142 18.39 -12.67 14.78
C LYS A 142 16.97 -12.74 15.32
N ASN A 143 16.79 -12.31 16.56
CA ASN A 143 15.49 -12.19 17.17
C ASN A 143 14.61 -11.18 16.41
N PRO A 144 13.36 -11.53 16.01
CA PRO A 144 12.44 -10.58 15.40
C PRO A 144 12.15 -9.43 16.36
N ARG A 145 12.25 -8.18 15.87
CA ARG A 145 12.08 -6.98 16.67
C ARG A 145 10.68 -6.42 16.52
N LEU A 146 9.87 -6.55 17.57
CA LEU A 146 8.51 -6.02 17.63
C LEU A 146 8.45 -4.80 18.57
N PHE A 147 7.43 -3.97 18.40
CA PHE A 147 7.14 -2.91 19.36
C PHE A 147 6.45 -3.50 20.60
N GLU A 148 6.75 -2.93 21.76
CA GLU A 148 5.97 -3.19 22.98
C GLU A 148 4.48 -2.90 22.70
N GLY A 149 3.59 -3.81 23.13
CA GLY A 149 2.15 -3.73 22.84
C GLY A 149 1.75 -4.10 21.41
N SER A 150 2.66 -4.71 20.62
CA SER A 150 2.37 -5.13 19.23
C SER A 150 1.26 -6.17 19.11
N ASP A 151 0.96 -6.89 20.17
CA ASP A 151 -0.19 -7.79 20.32
C ASP A 151 -1.55 -7.06 20.28
N GLN A 152 -1.55 -5.74 20.51
CA GLN A 152 -2.73 -4.87 20.42
C GLN A 152 -2.73 -4.02 19.13
N ILE A 153 -1.76 -4.23 18.24
CA ILE A 153 -1.64 -3.49 16.97
C ILE A 153 -2.04 -4.40 15.82
N TYR A 154 -3.18 -4.10 15.22
CA TYR A 154 -3.79 -4.89 14.17
C TYR A 154 -3.67 -4.20 12.82
N ARG A 155 -3.32 -4.95 11.77
CA ARG A 155 -3.24 -4.49 10.39
C ARG A 155 -3.94 -5.46 9.45
N ASP A 156 -4.60 -4.91 8.46
CA ASP A 156 -5.06 -5.66 7.31
C ASP A 156 -3.88 -5.85 6.34
N PHE A 157 -3.25 -7.01 6.41
CA PHE A 157 -2.13 -7.35 5.51
C PHE A 157 -2.68 -7.90 4.20
N THR A 158 -2.32 -7.24 3.10
CA THR A 158 -2.84 -7.53 1.76
C THR A 158 -1.72 -8.05 0.86
N TYR A 159 -1.90 -9.26 0.33
CA TYR A 159 -0.87 -9.85 -0.53
C TYR A 159 -0.86 -9.20 -1.91
N ILE A 160 0.33 -9.02 -2.48
CA ILE A 160 0.52 -8.30 -3.76
C ILE A 160 -0.31 -8.88 -4.91
N LYS A 161 -0.57 -10.18 -4.94
CA LYS A 161 -1.40 -10.80 -6.00
C LYS A 161 -2.85 -10.34 -5.93
N ASP A 162 -3.38 -10.10 -4.73
CA ASP A 162 -4.72 -9.52 -4.56
C ASP A 162 -4.76 -8.06 -4.98
N VAL A 163 -3.68 -7.30 -4.70
CA VAL A 163 -3.53 -5.92 -5.18
C VAL A 163 -3.51 -5.86 -6.71
N ILE A 164 -2.79 -6.77 -7.37
CA ILE A 164 -2.77 -6.87 -8.84
C ILE A 164 -4.17 -7.20 -9.36
N SER A 165 -4.86 -8.17 -8.74
CA SER A 165 -6.24 -8.52 -9.10
C SER A 165 -7.18 -7.30 -8.98
N ALA A 166 -7.08 -6.54 -7.89
CA ALA A 166 -7.86 -5.32 -7.68
C ALA A 166 -7.62 -4.27 -8.77
N ASN A 167 -6.36 -4.07 -9.19
CA ASN A 167 -6.03 -3.14 -10.29
C ASN A 167 -6.64 -3.57 -11.62
N LEU A 168 -6.66 -4.87 -11.91
CA LEU A 168 -7.28 -5.37 -13.15
C LEU A 168 -8.82 -5.28 -13.11
N ILE A 169 -9.45 -5.60 -11.98
CA ILE A 169 -10.90 -5.45 -11.77
C ILE A 169 -11.32 -3.98 -11.91
N ALA A 170 -10.48 -3.05 -11.43
CA ALA A 170 -10.74 -1.61 -11.50
C ALA A 170 -10.90 -1.09 -12.94
N LEU A 171 -10.36 -1.78 -13.94
CA LEU A 171 -10.49 -1.39 -15.35
C LEU A 171 -11.94 -1.37 -15.84
N ASP A 172 -12.79 -2.24 -15.29
CA ASP A 172 -14.19 -2.38 -15.68
C ASP A 172 -15.17 -1.96 -14.57
N SER A 173 -14.62 -1.41 -13.48
CA SER A 173 -15.40 -0.92 -12.34
C SER A 173 -16.00 0.45 -12.61
N LYS A 174 -17.02 0.83 -11.86
CA LYS A 174 -17.52 2.21 -11.87
C LYS A 174 -16.45 3.17 -11.32
N CYS A 175 -16.45 4.42 -11.79
CA CYS A 175 -15.66 5.47 -11.18
C CYS A 175 -15.93 5.55 -9.68
N GLY A 176 -14.88 5.60 -8.88
CA GLY A 176 -15.02 5.56 -7.43
C GLY A 176 -13.71 5.32 -6.71
N VAL A 177 -13.81 5.20 -5.40
CA VAL A 177 -12.71 4.80 -4.53
C VAL A 177 -13.10 3.52 -3.83
N TYR A 178 -12.19 2.55 -3.79
CA TYR A 178 -12.44 1.23 -3.23
C TYR A 178 -11.33 0.82 -2.26
N ASN A 179 -11.70 0.14 -1.18
CA ASN A 179 -10.75 -0.47 -0.27
C ASN A 179 -10.16 -1.74 -0.87
N VAL A 180 -8.83 -1.88 -0.82
CA VAL A 180 -8.08 -3.07 -1.23
C VAL A 180 -7.35 -3.62 -0.03
N GLY A 181 -8.00 -4.51 0.68
CA GLY A 181 -7.54 -5.21 1.87
C GLY A 181 -7.96 -6.66 1.85
N SER A 182 -7.56 -7.43 2.86
CA SER A 182 -8.03 -8.80 3.08
C SER A 182 -9.38 -8.85 3.81
N GLY A 183 -9.78 -7.75 4.46
CA GLY A 183 -10.94 -7.69 5.35
C GLY A 183 -10.74 -8.47 6.66
N LYS A 184 -9.49 -8.77 7.01
CA LYS A 184 -9.12 -9.49 8.25
C LYS A 184 -7.87 -8.86 8.84
N ALA A 185 -8.05 -8.18 9.97
CA ALA A 185 -6.94 -7.60 10.70
C ALA A 185 -6.15 -8.68 11.46
N ARG A 186 -4.82 -8.59 11.41
CA ARG A 186 -3.86 -9.50 12.06
C ARG A 186 -2.78 -8.69 12.78
N THR A 187 -2.14 -9.29 13.76
CA THR A 187 -1.04 -8.66 14.50
C THR A 187 0.30 -8.81 13.79
N PHE A 188 1.28 -8.02 14.21
CA PHE A 188 2.67 -8.24 13.74
C PHE A 188 3.27 -9.52 14.33
N GLN A 189 2.79 -9.96 15.49
CA GLN A 189 3.17 -11.27 16.08
C GLN A 189 2.73 -12.41 15.16
N ASP A 190 1.52 -12.36 14.59
CA ASP A 190 1.06 -13.37 13.62
C ASP A 190 2.03 -13.55 12.44
N ILE A 191 2.64 -12.45 11.94
CA ILE A 191 3.64 -12.54 10.86
C ILE A 191 4.85 -13.33 11.33
N VAL A 192 5.37 -13.01 12.52
CA VAL A 192 6.53 -13.71 13.09
C VAL A 192 6.24 -15.19 13.29
N ASP A 193 5.09 -15.52 13.88
CA ASP A 193 4.70 -16.91 14.14
C ASP A 193 4.58 -17.73 12.85
N ILE A 194 3.98 -17.15 11.80
CA ILE A 194 3.86 -17.79 10.49
C ILE A 194 5.25 -17.98 9.87
N LEU A 195 6.10 -16.95 9.86
CA LEU A 195 7.45 -17.02 9.30
C LEU A 195 8.31 -18.06 10.03
N GLN A 196 8.29 -18.09 11.34
CA GLN A 196 9.03 -19.06 12.13
C GLN A 196 8.56 -20.49 11.87
N LYS A 197 7.25 -20.71 11.78
CA LYS A 197 6.67 -22.00 11.43
C LYS A 197 7.16 -22.48 10.03
N GLU A 198 7.09 -21.60 9.04
CA GLU A 198 7.50 -21.95 7.65
C GLU A 198 9.02 -22.12 7.51
N LEU A 199 9.81 -21.36 8.28
CA LEU A 199 11.29 -21.46 8.32
C LEU A 199 11.79 -22.53 9.29
N LYS A 200 10.92 -23.15 10.09
CA LYS A 200 11.25 -24.15 11.12
C LYS A 200 12.24 -23.61 12.14
N THR A 201 12.00 -22.40 12.63
CA THR A 201 12.78 -21.72 13.66
C THR A 201 11.90 -21.44 14.88
N ASP A 202 12.53 -21.12 16.03
CA ASP A 202 11.86 -20.74 17.28
C ASP A 202 12.71 -19.70 18.01
N LEU A 203 12.93 -18.57 17.37
CA LEU A 203 13.69 -17.46 17.95
C LEU A 203 12.79 -16.61 18.85
N PRO A 204 13.24 -16.22 20.04
CA PRO A 204 12.46 -15.32 20.90
C PRO A 204 12.35 -13.95 20.27
N CYS A 205 11.19 -13.29 20.44
CA CYS A 205 11.02 -11.91 19.99
C CYS A 205 11.75 -10.92 20.91
N GLU A 206 12.33 -9.88 20.32
CA GLU A 206 12.87 -8.72 21.03
C GLU A 206 11.80 -7.62 21.00
N TYR A 207 11.35 -7.15 22.18
CA TYR A 207 10.38 -6.06 22.26
C TYR A 207 11.08 -4.73 22.54
N ILE A 208 10.78 -3.73 21.72
CA ILE A 208 11.37 -2.39 21.78
C ILE A 208 10.29 -1.32 21.94
N PRO A 209 10.57 -0.17 22.60
CA PRO A 209 9.62 0.92 22.70
C PRO A 209 9.12 1.40 21.33
N ASN A 210 7.81 1.65 21.21
CA ASN A 210 7.22 2.19 19.99
C ASN A 210 7.46 3.70 19.88
N PRO A 211 8.32 4.20 18.95
CA PRO A 211 8.60 5.62 18.82
C PRO A 211 7.46 6.41 18.16
N TYR A 212 6.46 5.73 17.60
CA TYR A 212 5.40 6.33 16.77
C TYR A 212 4.03 6.39 17.47
N VAL A 213 3.93 6.18 18.78
CA VAL A 213 2.66 6.07 19.52
C VAL A 213 1.66 7.18 19.18
N LYS A 214 2.12 8.43 19.00
CA LYS A 214 1.25 9.58 18.72
C LYS A 214 0.68 9.64 17.29
N SER A 215 1.33 8.99 16.33
CA SER A 215 0.98 9.03 14.91
C SER A 215 0.63 7.66 14.35
N TYR A 216 0.60 6.64 15.20
CA TYR A 216 0.43 5.25 14.80
C TYR A 216 -1.04 4.86 14.78
N GLN A 217 -1.48 4.27 13.68
CA GLN A 217 -2.80 3.63 13.64
C GLN A 217 -2.73 2.31 14.42
N PHE A 218 -3.64 2.08 15.36
CA PHE A 218 -3.63 0.84 16.15
C PHE A 218 -4.42 -0.29 15.50
N HIS A 219 -5.44 0.02 14.71
CA HIS A 219 -6.26 -0.99 14.06
C HIS A 219 -6.67 -0.54 12.66
N THR A 220 -6.27 -1.30 11.65
CA THR A 220 -6.77 -1.14 10.28
C THR A 220 -7.36 -2.44 9.76
N GLU A 221 -8.58 -2.36 9.21
CA GLU A 221 -9.30 -3.47 8.59
C GLU A 221 -10.21 -2.94 7.50
N ALA A 222 -10.09 -3.46 6.30
CA ALA A 222 -10.89 -3.01 5.17
C ALA A 222 -12.35 -3.44 5.30
N LYS A 223 -13.29 -2.51 5.26
CA LYS A 223 -14.66 -2.83 4.87
C LYS A 223 -14.68 -3.01 3.36
N LEU A 224 -14.80 -4.25 2.90
CA LEU A 224 -14.89 -4.55 1.48
C LEU A 224 -16.27 -4.13 0.93
N ASP A 225 -16.27 -3.52 -0.25
CA ASP A 225 -17.50 -3.14 -0.95
C ASP A 225 -18.11 -4.38 -1.59
N GLN A 226 -19.29 -4.77 -1.15
CA GLN A 226 -20.02 -5.94 -1.65
C GLN A 226 -20.56 -5.75 -3.08
N THR A 227 -20.55 -4.53 -3.59
CA THR A 227 -20.97 -4.20 -4.96
C THR A 227 -19.81 -4.17 -5.95
N TRP A 228 -18.60 -4.38 -5.47
CA TRP A 228 -17.38 -4.46 -6.26
C TRP A 228 -16.89 -5.92 -6.36
N ASP A 229 -16.49 -6.33 -7.55
CA ASP A 229 -16.13 -7.73 -7.84
C ASP A 229 -14.80 -8.18 -7.18
N TYR A 230 -14.13 -7.30 -6.47
CA TYR A 230 -12.90 -7.64 -5.77
C TYR A 230 -13.16 -8.53 -4.56
N GLN A 231 -12.52 -9.70 -4.56
CA GLN A 231 -12.47 -10.63 -3.45
C GLN A 231 -11.02 -11.04 -3.20
N PRO A 232 -10.47 -10.78 -2.00
CA PRO A 232 -9.13 -11.24 -1.65
C PRO A 232 -9.09 -12.77 -1.65
N LYS A 233 -8.04 -13.34 -2.25
CA LYS A 233 -7.88 -14.79 -2.42
C LYS A 233 -6.85 -15.40 -1.49
N PHE A 234 -6.00 -14.57 -0.90
CA PHE A 234 -4.90 -15.04 -0.06
C PHE A 234 -5.12 -14.64 1.40
N SER A 235 -5.10 -15.64 2.29
CA SER A 235 -4.88 -15.42 3.71
C SER A 235 -3.44 -14.94 3.96
N LEU A 236 -3.14 -14.44 5.16
CA LEU A 236 -1.79 -14.04 5.54
C LEU A 236 -0.82 -15.23 5.44
N GLU A 237 -1.27 -16.42 5.86
CA GLU A 237 -0.52 -17.68 5.81
C GLU A 237 -0.17 -18.08 4.36
N GLU A 238 -1.15 -18.05 3.47
CA GLU A 238 -0.96 -18.41 2.06
C GLU A 238 -0.06 -17.40 1.34
N GLY A 239 -0.25 -16.11 1.59
CA GLY A 239 0.57 -15.07 0.99
C GLY A 239 2.03 -15.11 1.46
N ILE A 240 2.28 -15.30 2.76
CA ILE A 240 3.65 -15.47 3.30
C ILE A 240 4.29 -16.72 2.71
N LYS A 241 3.59 -17.84 2.66
CA LYS A 241 4.10 -19.09 2.08
C LYS A 241 4.49 -18.94 0.61
N ASP A 242 3.65 -18.29 -0.20
CA ASP A 242 3.93 -18.01 -1.63
C ASP A 242 5.10 -17.03 -1.82
N TYR A 243 5.34 -16.14 -0.84
CA TYR A 243 6.43 -15.16 -0.88
C TYR A 243 7.76 -15.69 -0.32
N LEU A 244 7.76 -16.82 0.39
CA LEU A 244 8.88 -17.30 1.19
C LEU A 244 10.15 -17.57 0.38
N ASP A 245 10.02 -18.17 -0.79
CA ASP A 245 11.20 -18.46 -1.66
C ASP A 245 11.86 -17.17 -2.16
N GLU A 246 11.07 -16.13 -2.43
CA GLU A 246 11.61 -14.83 -2.80
C GLU A 246 12.30 -14.14 -1.61
N ILE A 247 11.76 -14.24 -0.39
CA ILE A 247 12.39 -13.72 0.83
C ILE A 247 13.77 -14.37 1.02
N LYS A 248 13.87 -15.70 0.89
CA LYS A 248 15.15 -16.43 0.97
C LYS A 248 16.14 -15.97 -0.10
N ARG A 249 15.70 -15.90 -1.35
CA ARG A 249 16.51 -15.46 -2.48
C ARG A 249 17.05 -14.03 -2.29
N LEU A 250 16.23 -13.12 -1.77
CA LEU A 250 16.63 -11.74 -1.50
C LEU A 250 17.64 -11.67 -0.36
N PHE A 251 17.43 -12.44 0.70
CA PHE A 251 18.37 -12.54 1.82
C PHE A 251 19.75 -13.05 1.37
N GLU A 252 19.79 -14.11 0.59
CA GLU A 252 21.05 -14.65 0.03
C GLU A 252 21.79 -13.62 -0.82
N LYS A 253 21.05 -12.82 -1.59
CA LYS A 253 21.62 -11.73 -2.41
C LYS A 253 22.22 -10.62 -1.56
N GLU A 254 21.59 -10.26 -0.42
CA GLU A 254 22.12 -9.24 0.49
C GLU A 254 23.36 -9.71 1.23
N VAL A 255 23.42 -10.98 1.62
CA VAL A 255 24.58 -11.56 2.33
C VAL A 255 25.80 -11.71 1.42
N ASN A 256 25.58 -11.88 0.10
CA ASN A 256 26.63 -12.09 -0.89
C ASN A 256 27.03 -10.80 -1.65
N ALA A 257 26.45 -9.64 -1.32
CA ALA A 257 26.74 -8.33 -1.93
C ALA A 257 27.67 -7.49 -1.04
#